data_ec0712f24d1b97873926dc833ea0da75
#
_entry.id   ec0712f24d1b97873926dc833ea0da75
#
_cell.length_a   1.000
_cell.length_b   1.000
_cell.length_c   1.000
_cell.angle_alpha   90.00
_cell.angle_beta   90.00
_cell.angle_gamma   90.00
#
_symmetry.space_group_name_H-M   'P 1'
#
loop_
_entity.id
_entity.type
_entity.pdbx_description
1 polymer ?
#
loop_
_entity_poly.entity_id
_entity_poly.type
_entity_poly.pdbx_seq_one_letter_code
_entity_poly.pdbx_strand_id
1 'polypeptide(L)'
;MKNTKLLIFLIALTVVLSVNFAFAADDNATDLAMNDDEDIQQKQSIESIDEEILSASDNEDVLGIQQIQTIKMGEVTKRFNGGIQYKATFYDNSANPLKNTEIFFELDDSLDYKITTDSSGVALLTILVNNGNHKIAAFNPVSGNISSANIKVFDVITGGKNINMYYDGGNTYMVKVFDNTGKPVKAGEKVTFTLNGKKHVKKTDKNGFAKLKITLTPGYYYISAAYKDFIVANSVMVKHVLKPATFNNRVVKPTIKYKVKFLGKNKKNKLIKIKFNKKTYKAKTNKKGIAKFILKTPKKLGKYKVVLTYKKSKQYLEYNKY
;
A
#
# COMPACT_ATOMS: atom_id res chain seq x y z
N MET A 1 -20.78 16.27 21.40
CA MET A 1 -20.39 15.89 20.02
C MET A 1 -18.97 16.31 19.58
N LYS A 2 -18.14 16.94 20.41
CA LYS A 2 -16.74 17.31 20.07
C LYS A 2 -15.69 16.22 20.41
N ASN A 3 -15.99 15.31 21.31
CA ASN A 3 -15.00 14.35 21.84
C ASN A 3 -14.92 13.02 21.06
N THR A 4 -15.93 12.68 20.25
CA THR A 4 -15.95 11.42 19.50
C THR A 4 -15.00 11.44 18.27
N LYS A 5 -14.81 12.64 17.67
CA LYS A 5 -13.88 12.80 16.53
C LYS A 5 -12.39 12.73 16.95
N LEU A 6 -12.08 13.11 18.17
CA LEU A 6 -10.72 13.05 18.73
C LEU A 6 -10.34 11.61 19.09
N LEU A 7 -11.29 10.81 19.58
CA LEU A 7 -11.06 9.41 19.95
C LEU A 7 -10.78 8.52 18.72
N ILE A 8 -11.50 8.74 17.62
CA ILE A 8 -11.27 8.01 16.35
C ILE A 8 -9.91 8.37 15.74
N PHE A 9 -9.46 9.61 15.89
CA PHE A 9 -8.14 10.05 15.42
C PHE A 9 -6.99 9.44 16.24
N LEU A 10 -7.20 9.23 17.55
CA LEU A 10 -6.20 8.61 18.43
C LEU A 10 -6.06 7.10 18.18
N ILE A 11 -7.17 6.39 17.90
CA ILE A 11 -7.16 4.95 17.59
C ILE A 11 -6.49 4.69 16.22
N ALA A 12 -6.71 5.54 15.22
CA ALA A 12 -6.04 5.43 13.94
C ALA A 12 -4.52 5.67 14.04
N LEU A 13 -4.07 6.53 14.97
CA LEU A 13 -2.66 6.84 15.19
C LEU A 13 -1.94 5.72 15.94
N THR A 14 -2.61 5.05 16.89
CA THR A 14 -2.02 3.93 17.66
C THR A 14 -1.87 2.66 16.80
N VAL A 15 -2.79 2.37 15.88
CA VAL A 15 -2.68 1.23 14.95
C VAL A 15 -1.53 1.42 13.95
N VAL A 16 -1.25 2.65 13.52
CA VAL A 16 -0.09 2.93 12.63
C VAL A 16 1.25 2.81 13.36
N LEU A 17 1.29 3.02 14.68
CA LEU A 17 2.52 2.90 15.48
C LEU A 17 2.83 1.47 15.91
N SER A 18 1.83 0.57 15.99
CA SER A 18 2.03 -0.82 16.44
C SER A 18 2.49 -1.79 15.34
N VAL A 19 2.44 -1.41 14.06
CA VAL A 19 2.89 -2.27 12.93
C VAL A 19 4.38 -2.09 12.58
N ASN A 20 5.09 -1.15 13.20
CA ASN A 20 6.49 -0.82 12.84
C ASN A 20 7.57 -1.43 13.76
N PHE A 21 7.25 -2.38 14.66
CA PHE A 21 8.25 -2.98 15.56
C PHE A 21 8.41 -4.49 15.37
N ALA A 22 8.55 -4.98 14.15
CA ALA A 22 8.99 -6.35 13.91
C ALA A 22 9.77 -6.47 12.61
N PHE A 23 10.98 -5.92 12.55
CA PHE A 23 12.03 -6.32 11.62
C PHE A 23 13.38 -5.73 12.06
N ALA A 24 14.03 -6.44 12.96
CA ALA A 24 15.49 -6.40 13.10
C ALA A 24 15.95 -7.72 13.73
N ALA A 25 16.97 -8.28 13.11
CA ALA A 25 17.75 -9.46 13.48
C ALA A 25 17.18 -10.82 12.99
N ASP A 26 17.79 -11.39 11.92
CA ASP A 26 18.89 -12.33 12.06
C ASP A 26 19.62 -12.51 10.71
N ASP A 27 20.87 -12.10 10.71
CA ASP A 27 21.91 -12.62 9.82
C ASP A 27 22.51 -13.84 10.55
N ASN A 28 22.44 -15.02 9.96
CA ASN A 28 23.57 -15.95 9.95
C ASN A 28 23.36 -17.06 8.93
N ALA A 29 24.25 -17.05 7.96
CA ALA A 29 24.52 -18.13 7.03
C ALA A 29 25.18 -19.31 7.77
N THR A 30 24.81 -20.52 7.41
CA THR A 30 25.77 -21.62 7.22
C THR A 30 25.24 -22.59 6.18
N ASP A 31 26.04 -22.69 5.12
CA ASP A 31 26.14 -23.77 4.15
C ASP A 31 26.12 -25.14 4.82
N LEU A 32 25.43 -26.09 4.21
CA LEU A 32 25.91 -27.47 4.01
C LEU A 32 25.09 -28.15 2.91
N ALA A 33 25.83 -28.66 1.97
CA ALA A 33 25.41 -29.37 0.79
C ALA A 33 25.10 -30.87 1.08
N MET A 34 24.54 -31.48 0.02
CA MET A 34 24.57 -32.92 -0.39
C MET A 34 23.42 -33.81 0.04
N ASN A 35 22.77 -34.28 -0.88
CA ASN A 35 22.73 -35.47 -1.75
C ASN A 35 21.42 -36.24 -1.71
N ASP A 36 20.91 -36.41 -2.91
CA ASP A 36 20.54 -37.63 -3.68
C ASP A 36 19.38 -38.53 -3.23
N ASP A 37 18.53 -38.65 -4.25
CA ASP A 37 17.86 -39.86 -4.74
C ASP A 37 16.67 -40.46 -3.94
N GLU A 38 15.56 -40.48 -4.57
CA GLU A 38 14.85 -41.59 -5.21
C GLU A 38 13.33 -41.35 -5.31
N ASP A 39 12.92 -41.29 -6.55
CA ASP A 39 11.76 -41.93 -7.17
C ASP A 39 10.72 -42.60 -6.24
N ILE A 40 9.46 -42.15 -6.33
CA ILE A 40 8.32 -43.09 -6.53
C ILE A 40 7.19 -42.36 -7.27
N GLN A 41 7.02 -42.73 -8.52
CA GLN A 41 5.82 -42.53 -9.31
C GLN A 41 4.64 -43.30 -8.70
N GLN A 42 3.53 -42.62 -8.42
CA GLN A 42 2.25 -43.31 -8.48
C GLN A 42 1.22 -42.48 -9.25
N LYS A 43 1.17 -42.84 -10.49
CA LYS A 43 0.15 -42.56 -11.48
C LYS A 43 -1.07 -43.42 -11.11
N GLN A 44 -2.16 -42.83 -10.69
CA GLN A 44 -3.45 -43.49 -10.73
C GLN A 44 -4.37 -42.77 -11.69
N SER A 45 -4.51 -43.38 -12.83
CA SER A 45 -5.56 -43.21 -13.83
C SER A 45 -6.90 -43.57 -13.21
N ILE A 46 -7.86 -42.65 -13.24
CA ILE A 46 -9.27 -43.01 -13.04
C ILE A 46 -9.88 -43.12 -14.43
N GLU A 47 -10.25 -44.35 -14.75
CA GLU A 47 -10.93 -44.75 -15.96
C GLU A 47 -12.30 -44.09 -16.08
N SER A 48 -12.61 -43.71 -17.30
CA SER A 48 -13.92 -43.31 -17.80
C SER A 48 -14.99 -44.37 -17.52
N ILE A 49 -16.07 -43.98 -16.89
CA ILE A 49 -17.29 -44.79 -16.86
C ILE A 49 -18.18 -44.30 -17.99
N ASP A 50 -18.34 -45.15 -18.99
CA ASP A 50 -19.31 -44.96 -20.06
C ASP A 50 -20.74 -44.96 -19.50
N GLU A 51 -21.46 -43.85 -19.68
CA GLU A 51 -22.89 -43.85 -19.48
C GLU A 51 -23.60 -44.46 -20.69
N GLU A 52 -24.13 -45.61 -20.46
CA GLU A 52 -25.08 -46.26 -21.35
C GLU A 52 -26.45 -45.58 -21.26
N ILE A 53 -26.85 -44.93 -22.35
CA ILE A 53 -28.13 -44.23 -22.48
C ILE A 53 -29.25 -45.28 -22.56
N LEU A 54 -30.05 -45.39 -21.53
CA LEU A 54 -31.35 -46.03 -21.62
C LEU A 54 -32.40 -44.98 -22.02
N SER A 55 -32.80 -45.05 -23.27
CA SER A 55 -33.98 -44.37 -23.77
C SER A 55 -35.23 -45.03 -23.21
N ALA A 56 -35.91 -44.35 -22.31
CA ALA A 56 -37.32 -44.62 -22.02
C ALA A 56 -38.08 -43.31 -22.25
N SER A 57 -38.90 -43.33 -23.27
CA SER A 57 -39.91 -42.36 -23.53
C SER A 57 -41.03 -42.53 -22.52
N ASP A 58 -41.21 -41.61 -21.60
CA ASP A 58 -42.48 -41.37 -20.98
C ASP A 58 -42.68 -39.84 -20.88
N ASN A 59 -43.67 -39.36 -21.61
CA ASN A 59 -44.18 -38.04 -21.54
C ASN A 59 -44.83 -37.84 -20.17
N GLU A 60 -44.09 -37.33 -19.20
CA GLU A 60 -44.67 -36.64 -18.09
C GLU A 60 -44.43 -35.13 -18.29
N ASP A 61 -45.51 -34.40 -18.48
CA ASP A 61 -45.58 -32.97 -18.36
C ASP A 61 -45.02 -32.60 -16.96
N VAL A 62 -43.71 -32.34 -16.89
CA VAL A 62 -43.14 -31.67 -15.73
C VAL A 62 -43.63 -30.23 -15.79
N LEU A 63 -44.79 -29.98 -15.20
CA LEU A 63 -45.24 -28.67 -14.79
C LEU A 63 -44.05 -28.03 -14.05
N GLY A 64 -43.33 -27.13 -14.74
CA GLY A 64 -42.27 -26.38 -14.16
C GLY A 64 -42.79 -25.59 -12.96
N ILE A 65 -42.65 -26.17 -11.77
CA ILE A 65 -42.89 -25.46 -10.52
C ILE A 65 -41.86 -24.35 -10.50
N GLN A 66 -42.27 -23.15 -10.93
CA GLN A 66 -41.43 -21.97 -10.75
C GLN A 66 -41.25 -21.77 -9.25
N GLN A 67 -40.05 -22.11 -8.76
CA GLN A 67 -39.69 -21.92 -7.36
C GLN A 67 -39.78 -20.42 -7.07
N ILE A 68 -40.74 -20.02 -6.23
CA ILE A 68 -40.92 -18.62 -5.86
C ILE A 68 -39.68 -18.13 -5.15
N GLN A 69 -39.03 -17.10 -5.71
CA GLN A 69 -37.86 -16.47 -5.09
C GLN A 69 -38.31 -15.66 -3.86
N THR A 70 -38.18 -16.23 -2.67
CA THR A 70 -38.62 -15.62 -1.41
C THR A 70 -37.62 -14.66 -0.80
N ILE A 71 -36.38 -14.55 -1.33
CA ILE A 71 -35.35 -13.59 -0.94
C ILE A 71 -34.81 -12.93 -2.21
N LYS A 72 -34.96 -11.62 -2.30
CA LYS A 72 -34.35 -10.82 -3.38
C LYS A 72 -33.21 -9.98 -2.82
N MET A 73 -31.99 -10.33 -3.19
CA MET A 73 -30.78 -9.65 -2.80
C MET A 73 -29.78 -9.60 -3.96
N GLY A 74 -28.81 -8.72 -3.91
CA GLY A 74 -27.86 -8.54 -4.99
C GLY A 74 -26.47 -8.17 -4.50
N GLU A 75 -25.52 -8.21 -5.42
CA GLU A 75 -24.14 -7.81 -5.14
C GLU A 75 -24.06 -6.31 -4.84
N VAL A 76 -23.18 -5.94 -3.91
CA VAL A 76 -22.93 -4.55 -3.56
C VAL A 76 -21.45 -4.25 -3.61
N THR A 77 -21.11 -3.15 -4.28
CA THR A 77 -19.77 -2.56 -4.22
C THR A 77 -19.86 -1.27 -3.40
N LYS A 78 -19.10 -1.17 -2.32
CA LYS A 78 -19.11 -0.01 -1.43
C LYS A 78 -17.70 0.43 -1.05
N ARG A 79 -17.54 1.71 -0.71
CA ARG A 79 -16.30 2.22 -0.13
C ARG A 79 -16.21 1.83 1.36
N PHE A 80 -14.99 1.65 1.85
CA PHE A 80 -14.72 1.48 3.27
C PHE A 80 -15.28 2.68 4.06
N ASN A 81 -15.97 2.42 5.19
CA ASN A 81 -16.69 3.42 5.98
C ASN A 81 -17.72 4.26 5.20
N GLY A 82 -18.14 3.81 4.02
CA GLY A 82 -19.28 4.41 3.32
C GLY A 82 -20.58 3.97 3.99
N GLY A 83 -21.47 4.93 4.32
CA GLY A 83 -22.75 4.68 4.98
C GLY A 83 -23.82 4.00 4.12
N ILE A 84 -23.44 3.12 3.19
CA ILE A 84 -24.39 2.37 2.36
C ILE A 84 -24.91 1.20 3.18
N GLN A 85 -26.23 1.14 3.30
CA GLN A 85 -26.92 -0.01 3.85
C GLN A 85 -27.07 -1.08 2.78
N TYR A 86 -26.87 -2.34 3.15
CA TYR A 86 -27.21 -3.49 2.33
C TYR A 86 -28.72 -3.69 2.37
N LYS A 87 -29.33 -3.83 1.19
CA LYS A 87 -30.78 -3.98 1.05
C LYS A 87 -31.12 -5.39 0.58
N ALA A 88 -32.04 -6.08 1.28
CA ALA A 88 -32.66 -7.31 0.84
C ALA A 88 -34.18 -7.21 0.99
N THR A 89 -34.92 -7.89 0.13
CA THR A 89 -36.40 -7.93 0.18
C THR A 89 -36.85 -9.37 0.36
N PHE A 90 -37.79 -9.60 1.26
CA PHE A 90 -38.27 -10.92 1.66
C PHE A 90 -39.74 -11.06 1.36
N TYR A 91 -40.14 -12.26 0.94
CA TYR A 91 -41.48 -12.64 0.57
C TYR A 91 -41.85 -13.94 1.24
N ASP A 92 -43.15 -14.15 1.47
CA ASP A 92 -43.71 -15.45 1.85
C ASP A 92 -43.77 -16.41 0.64
N ASN A 93 -44.27 -17.63 0.86
CA ASN A 93 -44.42 -18.65 -0.18
C ASN A 93 -45.51 -18.31 -1.23
N SER A 94 -46.30 -17.26 -1.00
CA SER A 94 -47.29 -16.72 -1.93
C SER A 94 -46.86 -15.43 -2.60
N ALA A 95 -45.56 -15.08 -2.51
CA ALA A 95 -44.94 -13.87 -3.04
C ALA A 95 -45.43 -12.54 -2.43
N ASN A 96 -46.09 -12.58 -1.25
CA ASN A 96 -46.40 -11.35 -0.52
C ASN A 96 -45.20 -10.88 0.30
N PRO A 97 -44.99 -9.56 0.42
CA PRO A 97 -43.89 -9.01 1.25
C PRO A 97 -44.00 -9.45 2.72
N LEU A 98 -42.94 -9.96 3.30
CA LEU A 98 -42.86 -10.26 4.72
C LEU A 98 -42.75 -8.96 5.52
N LYS A 99 -43.85 -8.51 6.09
CA LYS A 99 -43.97 -7.26 6.86
C LYS A 99 -43.61 -7.48 8.31
N ASN A 100 -42.80 -6.55 8.89
CA ASN A 100 -42.47 -6.52 10.31
C ASN A 100 -41.97 -7.88 10.84
N THR A 101 -41.21 -8.60 10.03
CA THR A 101 -40.69 -9.94 10.33
C THR A 101 -39.19 -9.87 10.64
N GLU A 102 -38.76 -10.54 11.71
CA GLU A 102 -37.34 -10.66 12.05
C GLU A 102 -36.65 -11.59 11.06
N ILE A 103 -35.58 -11.09 10.40
CA ILE A 103 -34.78 -11.78 9.40
C ILE A 103 -33.37 -11.90 9.92
N PHE A 104 -32.68 -12.96 9.53
CA PHE A 104 -31.28 -13.23 9.92
C PHE A 104 -30.37 -13.03 8.74
N PHE A 105 -29.25 -12.30 8.97
CA PHE A 105 -28.13 -12.19 8.06
C PHE A 105 -26.86 -12.74 8.71
N GLU A 106 -26.09 -13.46 7.93
CA GLU A 106 -24.76 -13.93 8.26
C GLU A 106 -23.74 -13.24 7.35
N LEU A 107 -22.66 -12.73 7.91
CA LEU A 107 -21.60 -12.04 7.16
C LEU A 107 -20.27 -12.73 7.41
N ASP A 108 -19.63 -13.21 6.33
CA ASP A 108 -18.36 -13.95 6.35
C ASP A 108 -18.39 -15.20 7.25
N ASP A 109 -19.50 -15.93 7.23
CA ASP A 109 -19.75 -17.16 7.99
C ASP A 109 -19.51 -17.03 9.52
N SER A 110 -19.59 -15.80 10.06
CA SER A 110 -19.24 -15.56 11.47
C SER A 110 -19.96 -14.42 12.18
N LEU A 111 -20.60 -13.51 11.45
CA LEU A 111 -21.28 -12.35 12.04
C LEU A 111 -22.79 -12.42 11.76
N ASP A 112 -23.57 -12.65 12.81
CA ASP A 112 -25.02 -12.77 12.75
C ASP A 112 -25.71 -11.45 13.09
N TYR A 113 -26.66 -11.07 12.24
CA TYR A 113 -27.48 -9.88 12.44
C TYR A 113 -28.93 -10.24 12.38
N LYS A 114 -29.73 -9.62 13.25
CA LYS A 114 -31.18 -9.68 13.25
C LYS A 114 -31.75 -8.34 12.85
N ILE A 115 -32.55 -8.31 11.81
CA ILE A 115 -33.14 -7.10 11.26
C ILE A 115 -34.63 -7.33 11.03
N THR A 116 -35.48 -6.42 11.46
CA THR A 116 -36.91 -6.46 11.17
C THR A 116 -37.20 -5.81 9.82
N THR A 117 -37.93 -6.49 8.96
CA THR A 117 -38.38 -5.94 7.67
C THR A 117 -39.41 -4.81 7.87
N ASP A 118 -39.46 -3.88 6.94
CA ASP A 118 -40.48 -2.85 6.87
C ASP A 118 -41.82 -3.38 6.30
N SER A 119 -42.78 -2.46 6.10
CA SER A 119 -44.10 -2.80 5.51
C SER A 119 -44.04 -3.31 4.07
N SER A 120 -42.90 -3.14 3.38
CA SER A 120 -42.65 -3.60 2.01
C SER A 120 -41.80 -4.89 1.98
N GLY A 121 -41.54 -5.50 3.14
CA GLY A 121 -40.70 -6.69 3.26
C GLY A 121 -39.19 -6.40 3.11
N VAL A 122 -38.74 -5.13 3.24
CA VAL A 122 -37.37 -4.72 3.06
C VAL A 122 -36.62 -4.73 4.38
N ALA A 123 -35.46 -5.38 4.43
CA ALA A 123 -34.48 -5.29 5.49
C ALA A 123 -33.28 -4.47 5.05
N LEU A 124 -32.78 -3.57 5.90
CA LEU A 124 -31.65 -2.71 5.67
C LEU A 124 -30.57 -2.96 6.72
N LEU A 125 -29.41 -3.51 6.30
CA LEU A 125 -28.29 -3.81 7.17
C LEU A 125 -27.14 -2.84 6.93
N THR A 126 -26.67 -2.17 7.98
CA THR A 126 -25.42 -1.37 7.91
C THR A 126 -24.23 -2.29 8.04
N ILE A 127 -23.39 -2.37 6.98
CA ILE A 127 -22.22 -3.24 6.93
C ILE A 127 -20.97 -2.46 7.31
N LEU A 128 -20.26 -2.92 8.34
CA LEU A 128 -19.01 -2.37 8.88
C LEU A 128 -17.92 -3.43 8.82
N VAL A 129 -17.36 -3.66 7.63
CA VAL A 129 -16.27 -4.60 7.39
C VAL A 129 -15.08 -3.90 6.72
N ASN A 130 -13.90 -4.51 6.81
CA ASN A 130 -12.68 -4.01 6.20
C ASN A 130 -12.76 -4.05 4.66
N ASN A 131 -11.70 -3.53 3.99
CA ASN A 131 -11.60 -3.69 2.55
C ASN A 131 -11.43 -5.17 2.20
N GLY A 132 -12.04 -5.56 1.10
CA GLY A 132 -11.97 -6.93 0.63
C GLY A 132 -13.26 -7.37 -0.06
N ASN A 133 -13.30 -8.65 -0.36
CA ASN A 133 -14.51 -9.32 -0.80
C ASN A 133 -15.10 -10.03 0.40
N HIS A 134 -16.39 -9.82 0.62
CA HIS A 134 -17.17 -10.38 1.71
C HIS A 134 -18.37 -11.11 1.13
N LYS A 135 -18.90 -12.08 1.86
CA LYS A 135 -20.12 -12.81 1.51
C LYS A 135 -21.19 -12.52 2.55
N ILE A 136 -22.38 -12.18 2.10
CA ILE A 136 -23.54 -12.06 2.96
C ILE A 136 -24.54 -13.14 2.59
N ALA A 137 -25.06 -13.86 3.57
CA ALA A 137 -26.19 -14.76 3.45
C ALA A 137 -27.37 -14.20 4.20
N ALA A 138 -28.59 -14.49 3.75
CA ALA A 138 -29.83 -14.11 4.39
C ALA A 138 -30.74 -15.34 4.52
N PHE A 139 -31.35 -15.50 5.69
CA PHE A 139 -32.29 -16.56 5.98
C PHE A 139 -33.69 -16.00 6.11
N ASN A 140 -34.65 -16.61 5.41
CA ASN A 140 -36.08 -16.30 5.46
C ASN A 140 -36.76 -17.30 6.40
N PRO A 141 -37.23 -16.89 7.59
CA PRO A 141 -37.80 -17.81 8.59
C PRO A 141 -39.16 -18.40 8.20
N VAL A 142 -39.85 -17.79 7.24
CA VAL A 142 -41.19 -18.26 6.81
C VAL A 142 -41.07 -19.32 5.72
N SER A 143 -40.17 -19.13 4.74
CA SER A 143 -39.99 -20.09 3.66
C SER A 143 -38.89 -21.13 3.95
N GLY A 144 -38.03 -20.90 4.94
CA GLY A 144 -36.83 -21.69 5.21
C GLY A 144 -35.68 -21.48 4.21
N ASN A 145 -35.85 -20.62 3.22
CA ASN A 145 -34.87 -20.40 2.17
C ASN A 145 -33.68 -19.57 2.65
N ILE A 146 -32.48 -19.85 2.07
CA ILE A 146 -31.27 -19.07 2.22
C ILE A 146 -30.88 -18.52 0.85
N SER A 147 -30.43 -17.26 0.81
CA SER A 147 -29.83 -16.65 -0.37
C SER A 147 -28.51 -15.96 0.01
N SER A 148 -27.59 -15.87 -0.91
CA SER A 148 -26.30 -15.20 -0.65
C SER A 148 -25.90 -14.26 -1.78
N ALA A 149 -25.09 -13.25 -1.44
CA ALA A 149 -24.52 -12.30 -2.39
C ALA A 149 -23.13 -11.86 -1.98
N ASN A 150 -22.37 -11.31 -2.92
CA ASN A 150 -21.04 -10.77 -2.68
C ASN A 150 -21.11 -9.28 -2.34
N ILE A 151 -20.26 -8.87 -1.40
CA ILE A 151 -20.02 -7.47 -1.06
C ILE A 151 -18.56 -7.16 -1.30
N LYS A 152 -18.29 -6.19 -2.16
CA LYS A 152 -16.93 -5.69 -2.38
C LYS A 152 -16.73 -4.36 -1.67
N VAL A 153 -15.82 -4.33 -0.69
CA VAL A 153 -15.42 -3.11 0.02
C VAL A 153 -14.07 -2.65 -0.48
N PHE A 154 -13.93 -1.38 -0.82
CA PHE A 154 -12.69 -0.83 -1.38
C PHE A 154 -12.27 0.48 -0.71
N ASP A 155 -10.94 0.75 -0.73
CA ASP A 155 -10.41 2.04 -0.30
C ASP A 155 -10.65 3.11 -1.35
N VAL A 156 -11.09 4.29 -0.91
CA VAL A 156 -11.28 5.46 -1.78
C VAL A 156 -9.95 6.01 -2.30
N ILE A 157 -8.87 5.81 -1.55
CA ILE A 157 -7.52 6.24 -1.93
C ILE A 157 -6.52 5.10 -1.70
N THR A 158 -5.79 4.72 -2.75
CA THR A 158 -4.84 3.61 -2.73
C THR A 158 -3.51 3.97 -3.36
N GLY A 159 -2.56 3.07 -3.36
CA GLY A 159 -1.33 3.13 -4.17
C GLY A 159 -0.14 3.77 -3.48
N GLY A 160 -0.30 4.55 -2.44
CA GLY A 160 0.82 5.11 -1.69
C GLY A 160 1.77 4.02 -1.19
N LYS A 161 3.07 4.16 -1.44
CA LYS A 161 4.10 3.22 -0.99
C LYS A 161 5.26 3.96 -0.35
N ASN A 162 5.94 3.30 0.59
CA ASN A 162 7.18 3.81 1.17
C ASN A 162 8.22 4.09 0.06
N ILE A 163 8.88 5.22 0.15
CA ILE A 163 9.91 5.63 -0.82
C ILE A 163 11.28 5.53 -0.17
N ASN A 164 12.18 4.79 -0.81
CA ASN A 164 13.60 4.74 -0.48
C ASN A 164 14.40 5.19 -1.71
N MET A 165 15.03 6.35 -1.63
CA MET A 165 15.68 6.96 -2.79
C MET A 165 17.00 7.64 -2.42
N TYR A 166 17.88 7.80 -3.41
CA TYR A 166 19.01 8.72 -3.27
C TYR A 166 18.57 10.16 -3.53
N TYR A 167 19.20 11.10 -2.86
CA TYR A 167 18.99 12.51 -3.11
C TYR A 167 19.09 12.84 -4.60
N ASP A 168 18.17 13.70 -5.09
CA ASP A 168 18.05 14.06 -6.51
C ASP A 168 17.67 12.87 -7.43
N GLY A 169 17.08 11.80 -6.88
CA GLY A 169 16.67 10.60 -7.62
C GLY A 169 15.42 10.78 -8.48
N GLY A 170 14.67 11.85 -8.27
CA GLY A 170 13.49 12.20 -9.07
C GLY A 170 12.27 11.31 -8.84
N ASN A 171 12.21 10.58 -7.72
CA ASN A 171 11.07 9.74 -7.39
C ASN A 171 9.79 10.56 -7.21
N THR A 172 8.69 9.93 -7.53
CA THR A 172 7.34 10.50 -7.42
C THR A 172 6.51 9.61 -6.50
N TYR A 173 5.85 10.22 -5.53
CA TYR A 173 4.81 9.58 -4.75
C TYR A 173 3.50 9.68 -5.52
N MET A 174 2.78 8.57 -5.62
CA MET A 174 1.58 8.46 -6.43
C MET A 174 0.49 7.72 -5.68
N VAL A 175 -0.71 8.25 -5.72
CA VAL A 175 -1.93 7.62 -5.22
C VAL A 175 -2.95 7.53 -6.33
N LYS A 176 -3.86 6.57 -6.23
CA LYS A 176 -5.04 6.43 -7.09
C LYS A 176 -6.29 6.64 -6.25
N VAL A 177 -7.24 7.37 -6.79
CA VAL A 177 -8.48 7.74 -6.12
C VAL A 177 -9.67 7.16 -6.87
N PHE A 178 -10.64 6.66 -6.12
CA PHE A 178 -11.85 6.05 -6.63
C PHE A 178 -13.10 6.81 -6.15
N ASP A 179 -14.15 6.75 -6.95
CA ASP A 179 -15.48 7.26 -6.60
C ASP A 179 -16.26 6.27 -5.71
N ASN A 180 -17.52 6.58 -5.42
CA ASN A 180 -18.37 5.74 -4.57
C ASN A 180 -18.74 4.39 -5.21
N THR A 181 -18.52 4.23 -6.51
CA THR A 181 -18.80 3.00 -7.26
C THR A 181 -17.57 2.12 -7.47
N GLY A 182 -16.40 2.53 -6.95
CA GLY A 182 -15.12 1.83 -7.14
C GLY A 182 -14.45 2.08 -8.48
N LYS A 183 -14.97 3.03 -9.28
CA LYS A 183 -14.31 3.47 -10.51
C LYS A 183 -13.31 4.59 -10.23
N PRO A 184 -12.22 4.70 -11.01
CA PRO A 184 -11.31 5.84 -10.89
C PRO A 184 -12.07 7.16 -11.03
N VAL A 185 -11.77 8.13 -10.15
CA VAL A 185 -12.37 9.47 -10.27
C VAL A 185 -11.92 10.14 -11.58
N LYS A 186 -12.74 11.07 -12.08
CA LYS A 186 -12.42 11.88 -13.27
C LYS A 186 -11.15 12.73 -13.04
N ALA A 187 -10.58 13.22 -14.13
CA ALA A 187 -9.50 14.18 -14.07
C ALA A 187 -9.93 15.48 -13.39
N GLY A 188 -9.00 16.09 -12.64
CA GLY A 188 -9.23 17.40 -12.01
C GLY A 188 -9.61 17.35 -10.53
N GLU A 189 -9.91 16.18 -9.95
CA GLU A 189 -10.18 16.03 -8.52
C GLU A 189 -8.94 16.41 -7.69
N LYS A 190 -9.16 17.16 -6.59
CA LYS A 190 -8.08 17.69 -5.76
C LYS A 190 -7.65 16.66 -4.72
N VAL A 191 -6.35 16.31 -4.71
CA VAL A 191 -5.70 15.51 -3.66
C VAL A 191 -4.67 16.40 -2.95
N THR A 192 -4.74 16.44 -1.63
CA THR A 192 -3.80 17.20 -0.80
C THR A 192 -2.71 16.28 -0.28
N PHE A 193 -1.46 16.49 -0.74
CA PHE A 193 -0.29 15.84 -0.18
C PHE A 193 0.30 16.70 0.92
N THR A 194 0.62 16.09 2.08
CA THR A 194 1.41 16.75 3.13
C THR A 194 2.77 16.08 3.20
N LEU A 195 3.83 16.83 2.87
CA LEU A 195 5.21 16.34 2.86
C LEU A 195 6.10 17.28 3.69
N ASN A 196 6.75 16.74 4.72
CA ASN A 196 7.57 17.52 5.63
C ASN A 196 6.84 18.78 6.15
N GLY A 197 5.59 18.61 6.60
CA GLY A 197 4.72 19.66 7.12
C GLY A 197 4.13 20.63 6.07
N LYS A 198 4.53 20.53 4.79
CA LYS A 198 4.04 21.40 3.72
C LYS A 198 2.94 20.72 2.91
N LYS A 199 1.83 21.43 2.70
CA LYS A 199 0.70 21.00 1.88
C LYS A 199 0.95 21.30 0.40
N HIS A 200 0.64 20.31 -0.47
CA HIS A 200 0.75 20.41 -1.93
C HIS A 200 -0.54 19.85 -2.55
N VAL A 201 -1.35 20.70 -3.14
CA VAL A 201 -2.56 20.26 -3.83
C VAL A 201 -2.19 19.84 -5.26
N LYS A 202 -2.58 18.63 -5.65
CA LYS A 202 -2.44 18.08 -7.00
C LYS A 202 -3.79 17.61 -7.51
N LYS A 203 -3.98 17.67 -8.82
CA LYS A 203 -5.19 17.18 -9.48
C LYS A 203 -4.96 15.76 -9.99
N THR A 204 -6.01 14.96 -9.99
CA THR A 204 -6.01 13.63 -10.62
C THR A 204 -5.92 13.73 -12.13
N ASP A 205 -5.31 12.73 -12.76
CA ASP A 205 -5.39 12.50 -14.20
C ASP A 205 -6.68 11.70 -14.56
N LYS A 206 -6.87 11.41 -15.86
CA LYS A 206 -8.04 10.67 -16.38
C LYS A 206 -8.19 9.24 -15.81
N ASN A 207 -7.14 8.70 -15.24
CA ASN A 207 -7.12 7.36 -14.62
C ASN A 207 -7.23 7.42 -13.08
N GLY A 208 -7.53 8.60 -12.50
CA GLY A 208 -7.67 8.83 -11.07
C GLY A 208 -6.34 8.95 -10.32
N PHE A 209 -5.19 9.08 -11.00
CA PHE A 209 -3.89 9.21 -10.33
C PHE A 209 -3.56 10.66 -9.99
N ALA A 210 -3.15 10.91 -8.75
CA ALA A 210 -2.51 12.14 -8.32
C ALA A 210 -1.03 11.88 -7.96
N LYS A 211 -0.13 12.82 -8.32
CA LYS A 211 1.32 12.61 -8.25
C LYS A 211 2.04 13.79 -7.61
N LEU A 212 3.00 13.52 -6.70
CA LEU A 212 3.88 14.52 -6.10
C LEU A 212 5.34 14.09 -6.27
N LYS A 213 6.14 14.91 -6.95
CA LYS A 213 7.59 14.71 -7.09
C LYS A 213 8.29 14.99 -5.76
N ILE A 214 9.17 14.09 -5.32
CA ILE A 214 9.94 14.22 -4.08
C ILE A 214 11.24 14.98 -4.36
N THR A 215 11.42 16.14 -3.68
CA THR A 215 12.59 17.02 -3.85
C THR A 215 13.29 17.34 -2.52
N LEU A 216 13.19 16.44 -1.54
CA LEU A 216 13.74 16.59 -0.19
C LEU A 216 15.27 16.37 -0.16
N THR A 217 15.93 16.97 0.81
CA THR A 217 17.34 16.68 1.15
C THR A 217 17.45 15.32 1.83
N PRO A 218 18.68 14.75 2.00
CA PRO A 218 18.83 13.50 2.75
C PRO A 218 18.24 13.59 4.16
N GLY A 219 17.50 12.56 4.54
CA GLY A 219 16.77 12.48 5.81
C GLY A 219 15.63 11.47 5.73
N TYR A 220 14.93 11.34 6.84
CA TYR A 220 13.73 10.52 6.98
C TYR A 220 12.52 11.43 7.14
N TYR A 221 11.46 11.18 6.37
CA TYR A 221 10.28 12.02 6.30
C TYR A 221 9.03 11.16 6.20
N TYR A 222 7.87 11.76 6.50
CA TYR A 222 6.56 11.19 6.24
C TYR A 222 5.86 11.98 5.15
N ILE A 223 5.07 11.27 4.36
CA ILE A 223 4.17 11.82 3.36
C ILE A 223 2.78 11.26 3.60
N SER A 224 1.76 12.12 3.54
CA SER A 224 0.37 11.70 3.47
C SER A 224 -0.28 12.26 2.22
N ALA A 225 -1.31 11.56 1.75
CA ALA A 225 -2.20 12.03 0.70
C ALA A 225 -3.63 11.94 1.20
N ALA A 226 -4.36 13.05 1.13
CA ALA A 226 -5.74 13.16 1.57
C ALA A 226 -6.66 13.48 0.38
N TYR A 227 -7.77 12.76 0.30
CA TYR A 227 -8.87 13.02 -0.62
C TYR A 227 -10.18 12.95 0.16
N LYS A 228 -10.90 14.08 0.26
CA LYS A 228 -12.05 14.22 1.17
C LYS A 228 -11.64 13.81 2.61
N ASP A 229 -12.33 12.87 3.22
CA ASP A 229 -12.09 12.39 4.59
C ASP A 229 -11.11 11.20 4.65
N PHE A 230 -10.56 10.75 3.51
CA PHE A 230 -9.68 9.58 3.42
C PHE A 230 -8.22 9.99 3.31
N ILE A 231 -7.36 9.32 4.08
CA ILE A 231 -5.93 9.64 4.15
C ILE A 231 -5.13 8.33 4.07
N VAL A 232 -4.07 8.36 3.26
CA VAL A 232 -3.01 7.35 3.28
C VAL A 232 -1.69 8.01 3.65
N ALA A 233 -0.85 7.31 4.41
CA ALA A 233 0.44 7.82 4.86
C ALA A 233 1.55 6.78 4.64
N ASN A 234 2.75 7.27 4.32
CA ASN A 234 3.92 6.45 4.05
C ASN A 234 5.20 7.16 4.49
N SER A 235 6.29 6.39 4.58
CA SER A 235 7.62 6.91 4.86
C SER A 235 8.37 7.29 3.58
N VAL A 236 9.25 8.29 3.69
CA VAL A 236 10.16 8.72 2.61
C VAL A 236 11.58 8.78 3.18
N MET A 237 12.42 7.82 2.81
CA MET A 237 13.84 7.83 3.13
C MET A 237 14.63 8.39 1.94
N VAL A 238 15.30 9.52 2.14
CA VAL A 238 16.22 10.09 1.15
C VAL A 238 17.65 9.88 1.63
N LYS A 239 18.39 9.03 0.93
CA LYS A 239 19.79 8.69 1.25
C LYS A 239 20.76 9.71 0.66
N HIS A 240 21.90 9.89 1.31
CA HIS A 240 23.01 10.63 0.72
C HIS A 240 23.44 10.00 -0.60
N VAL A 241 23.63 10.84 -1.63
CA VAL A 241 24.02 10.39 -2.96
C VAL A 241 25.53 10.30 -3.15
N LEU A 242 26.30 10.83 -2.20
CA LEU A 242 27.75 10.77 -2.21
C LEU A 242 28.24 9.65 -1.28
N LYS A 243 29.09 8.77 -1.80
CA LYS A 243 29.87 7.79 -1.03
C LYS A 243 31.35 8.25 -1.04
N PRO A 244 31.81 8.88 0.05
CA PRO A 244 33.22 9.26 0.19
C PRO A 244 34.10 8.04 0.38
N ALA A 245 35.37 8.14 -0.02
CA ALA A 245 36.41 7.22 0.42
C ALA A 245 36.74 7.48 1.89
N THR A 246 37.27 6.47 2.57
CA THR A 246 37.83 6.63 3.91
C THR A 246 39.13 7.43 3.84
N PHE A 247 39.35 8.30 4.81
CA PHE A 247 40.67 8.96 4.97
C PHE A 247 41.68 7.96 5.55
N ASN A 248 42.82 7.82 4.90
CA ASN A 248 43.94 7.09 5.49
C ASN A 248 44.77 8.07 6.32
N ASN A 249 44.62 8.02 7.64
CA ASN A 249 45.25 8.96 8.58
C ASN A 249 46.68 8.57 8.99
N ARG A 250 47.16 7.38 8.55
CA ARG A 250 48.47 6.83 8.98
C ARG A 250 49.69 7.45 8.23
N VAL A 251 49.43 8.23 7.18
CA VAL A 251 50.53 8.78 6.35
C VAL A 251 50.41 10.29 6.31
N VAL A 252 51.37 10.98 6.90
CA VAL A 252 51.48 12.44 6.85
C VAL A 252 52.10 12.85 5.49
N LYS A 253 51.21 13.11 4.51
CA LYS A 253 51.61 13.68 3.21
C LYS A 253 51.08 15.11 3.09
N PRO A 254 51.80 16.00 2.37
CA PRO A 254 51.32 17.37 2.17
C PRO A 254 50.00 17.46 1.38
N THR A 255 49.66 16.38 0.66
CA THR A 255 48.42 16.28 -0.09
C THR A 255 47.81 14.87 0.01
N ILE A 256 46.48 14.79 -0.07
CA ILE A 256 45.72 13.55 -0.09
C ILE A 256 44.99 13.43 -1.43
N LYS A 257 45.21 12.32 -2.15
CA LYS A 257 44.36 11.91 -3.29
C LYS A 257 43.05 11.35 -2.74
N TYR A 258 41.95 12.07 -2.93
CA TYR A 258 40.64 11.70 -2.36
C TYR A 258 39.63 11.42 -3.47
N LYS A 259 38.80 10.40 -3.28
CA LYS A 259 37.78 9.99 -4.23
C LYS A 259 36.40 10.06 -3.59
N VAL A 260 35.42 10.55 -4.34
CA VAL A 260 34.00 10.54 -3.96
C VAL A 260 33.20 9.88 -5.08
N LYS A 261 32.43 8.84 -4.75
CA LYS A 261 31.55 8.15 -5.70
C LYS A 261 30.14 8.72 -5.60
N PHE A 262 29.56 9.05 -6.75
CA PHE A 262 28.17 9.45 -6.89
C PHE A 262 27.29 8.20 -7.13
N LEU A 263 26.27 7.97 -6.30
CA LEU A 263 25.44 6.77 -6.31
C LEU A 263 24.14 6.94 -7.11
N GLY A 264 23.77 8.18 -7.46
CA GLY A 264 22.52 8.48 -8.16
C GLY A 264 22.54 8.09 -9.64
N LYS A 265 21.43 8.38 -10.32
CA LYS A 265 21.29 8.21 -11.77
C LYS A 265 22.15 9.25 -12.53
N ASN A 266 22.44 8.98 -13.82
CA ASN A 266 23.20 9.91 -14.70
C ASN A 266 24.51 10.38 -14.05
N LYS A 267 25.40 9.44 -13.80
CA LYS A 267 26.60 9.60 -12.96
C LYS A 267 27.67 10.57 -13.50
N LYS A 268 27.70 10.84 -14.81
CA LYS A 268 28.71 11.68 -15.47
C LYS A 268 28.47 13.18 -15.21
N ASN A 269 29.54 13.98 -15.11
CA ASN A 269 29.52 15.45 -15.03
C ASN A 269 28.80 16.04 -13.80
N LYS A 270 28.68 15.30 -12.68
CA LYS A 270 28.12 15.84 -11.44
C LYS A 270 29.19 16.67 -10.71
N LEU A 271 28.91 17.95 -10.49
CA LEU A 271 29.83 18.84 -9.77
C LEU A 271 29.71 18.55 -8.27
N ILE A 272 30.82 18.06 -7.67
CA ILE A 272 30.96 17.83 -6.23
C ILE A 272 31.93 18.87 -5.67
N LYS A 273 31.58 19.40 -4.49
CA LYS A 273 32.44 20.35 -3.75
C LYS A 273 32.85 19.70 -2.43
N ILE A 274 34.13 19.92 -2.06
CA ILE A 274 34.67 19.56 -0.76
C ILE A 274 35.18 20.82 -0.09
N LYS A 275 34.66 21.17 1.08
CA LYS A 275 35.26 22.20 1.95
C LYS A 275 36.12 21.48 2.99
N PHE A 276 37.42 21.73 2.98
CA PHE A 276 38.43 21.14 3.86
C PHE A 276 39.52 22.13 4.15
N ASN A 277 39.93 22.24 5.41
CA ASN A 277 41.02 23.13 5.86
C ASN A 277 40.86 24.55 5.28
N LYS A 278 39.69 25.18 5.52
CA LYS A 278 39.30 26.52 5.03
C LYS A 278 39.29 26.69 3.49
N LYS A 279 39.62 25.64 2.70
CA LYS A 279 39.61 25.68 1.22
C LYS A 279 38.45 24.91 0.65
N THR A 280 38.00 25.33 -0.53
CA THR A 280 36.94 24.62 -1.30
C THR A 280 37.56 24.06 -2.58
N TYR A 281 37.38 22.73 -2.72
CA TYR A 281 37.81 21.97 -3.88
C TYR A 281 36.59 21.58 -4.71
N LYS A 282 36.70 21.62 -6.03
CA LYS A 282 35.61 21.30 -6.96
C LYS A 282 36.10 20.25 -7.96
N ALA A 283 35.31 19.22 -8.21
CA ALA A 283 35.57 18.23 -9.26
C ALA A 283 34.26 17.72 -9.86
N LYS A 284 34.27 17.37 -11.14
CA LYS A 284 33.17 16.71 -11.83
C LYS A 284 33.37 15.19 -11.83
N THR A 285 32.30 14.44 -11.73
CA THR A 285 32.31 12.98 -11.82
C THR A 285 32.59 12.53 -13.27
N ASN A 286 33.33 11.43 -13.42
CA ASN A 286 33.50 10.71 -14.68
C ASN A 286 32.31 9.82 -15.04
N LYS A 287 32.39 9.03 -16.13
CA LYS A 287 31.33 8.08 -16.56
C LYS A 287 30.98 7.05 -15.46
N LYS A 288 31.96 6.64 -14.62
CA LYS A 288 31.75 5.70 -13.48
C LYS A 288 31.18 6.39 -12.22
N GLY A 289 30.93 7.71 -12.27
CA GLY A 289 30.43 8.51 -11.14
C GLY A 289 31.50 8.87 -10.11
N ILE A 290 32.77 8.83 -10.46
CA ILE A 290 33.91 9.12 -9.54
C ILE A 290 34.42 10.51 -9.77
N ALA A 291 34.42 11.34 -8.72
CA ALA A 291 35.16 12.60 -8.65
C ALA A 291 36.47 12.40 -7.89
N LYS A 292 37.59 12.89 -8.43
CA LYS A 292 38.92 12.80 -7.84
C LYS A 292 39.37 14.19 -7.38
N PHE A 293 39.95 14.26 -6.19
CA PHE A 293 40.46 15.50 -5.57
C PHE A 293 41.88 15.33 -5.10
N ILE A 294 42.65 16.43 -5.09
CA ILE A 294 43.93 16.55 -4.41
C ILE A 294 43.74 17.58 -3.31
N LEU A 295 43.63 17.11 -2.06
CA LEU A 295 43.36 17.93 -0.88
C LEU A 295 44.70 18.28 -0.19
N LYS A 296 44.95 19.56 0.12
CA LYS A 296 46.08 19.95 0.94
C LYS A 296 45.82 19.64 2.40
N THR A 297 46.71 18.88 3.03
CA THR A 297 46.58 18.53 4.46
C THR A 297 46.85 19.75 5.35
N PRO A 298 46.23 19.83 6.51
CA PRO A 298 46.53 20.83 7.52
C PRO A 298 47.97 20.71 8.00
N LYS A 299 48.63 21.82 8.35
CA LYS A 299 49.97 21.78 8.93
C LYS A 299 49.98 21.24 10.36
N LYS A 300 49.00 21.64 11.20
CA LYS A 300 48.90 21.27 12.61
C LYS A 300 48.20 19.90 12.79
N LEU A 301 48.54 19.20 13.87
CA LEU A 301 47.82 18.00 14.31
C LEU A 301 46.42 18.39 14.76
N GLY A 302 45.48 17.43 14.74
CA GLY A 302 44.13 17.65 15.24
C GLY A 302 43.01 17.15 14.32
N LYS A 303 41.78 17.44 14.72
CA LYS A 303 40.54 17.04 14.03
C LYS A 303 40.07 18.15 13.08
N TYR A 304 39.71 17.78 11.88
CA TYR A 304 39.32 18.72 10.83
C TYR A 304 38.01 18.30 10.21
N LYS A 305 37.02 19.21 10.20
CA LYS A 305 35.73 19.00 9.54
C LYS A 305 35.88 19.02 8.03
N VAL A 306 35.35 18.00 7.37
CA VAL A 306 35.25 17.90 5.91
C VAL A 306 33.77 17.99 5.52
N VAL A 307 33.41 18.89 4.62
CA VAL A 307 32.02 19.05 4.15
C VAL A 307 31.96 18.75 2.67
N LEU A 308 31.30 17.65 2.34
CA LEU A 308 30.97 17.30 0.96
C LEU A 308 29.64 17.94 0.59
N THR A 309 29.57 18.52 -0.60
CA THR A 309 28.37 19.18 -1.08
C THR A 309 28.05 18.75 -2.51
N TYR A 310 26.79 18.34 -2.72
CA TYR A 310 26.19 18.16 -4.04
C TYR A 310 24.84 18.86 -4.08
N LYS A 311 24.68 19.87 -4.95
CA LYS A 311 23.52 20.76 -4.95
C LYS A 311 23.25 21.34 -3.55
N LYS A 312 22.05 21.09 -2.97
CA LYS A 312 21.66 21.54 -1.63
C LYS A 312 22.02 20.52 -0.52
N SER A 313 22.44 19.30 -0.88
CA SER A 313 22.81 18.26 0.10
C SER A 313 24.22 18.46 0.61
N LYS A 314 24.38 18.45 1.93
CA LYS A 314 25.68 18.47 2.63
C LYS A 314 25.84 17.18 3.42
N GLN A 315 27.06 16.65 3.40
CA GLN A 315 27.47 15.50 4.22
C GLN A 315 28.74 15.89 4.98
N TYR A 316 28.74 15.62 6.27
CA TYR A 316 29.82 15.99 7.18
C TYR A 316 30.65 14.77 7.51
N LEU A 317 31.98 14.92 7.42
CA LEU A 317 32.96 13.91 7.77
C LEU A 317 34.04 14.55 8.65
N GLU A 318 34.82 13.72 9.28
CA GLU A 318 35.97 14.12 10.06
C GLU A 318 37.29 13.58 9.44
N TYR A 319 38.31 14.39 9.43
CA TYR A 319 39.67 14.00 9.14
C TYR A 319 40.51 14.24 10.37
N ASN A 320 41.19 13.21 10.87
CA ASN A 320 42.08 13.29 12.02
C ASN A 320 43.52 13.26 11.50
N LYS A 321 44.30 14.26 11.86
CA LYS A 321 45.76 14.30 11.64
C LYS A 321 46.43 14.02 12.98
N TYR A 322 47.17 12.94 13.01
CA TYR A 322 47.99 12.49 14.13
C TYR A 322 49.44 12.81 13.92
#